data_291e12b3112a806114addb9e05109547
#
_entry.id   291e12b3112a806114addb9e05109547
#
_cell.length_a   1.000
_cell.length_b   1.000
_cell.length_c   1.000
_cell.angle_alpha   90.00
_cell.angle_beta   90.00
_cell.angle_gamma   90.00
#
_symmetry.space_group_name_H-M   'P 1'
#
loop_
_entity.id
_entity.type
_entity.pdbx_description
1 polymer ?
#
loop_
_entity_poly.entity_id
_entity_poly.type
_entity_poly.pdbx_seq_one_letter_code
_entity_poly.pdbx_strand_id
1 'polypeptide(L)'
;MRPYEIRRLPCTDHLKEIVYRCIGERRKRYQSADEMIEALRNPPAALKVGVLRALKGVHLAFTGILSKRRSEAVRAARRAGAIIHSAPSAKTTVVVRGRPNPLQAAGKDAGLKLMEIKRLRTKGHRITLLNETQFWRLAAKR
;
A
#
# COMPACT_ATOMS: atom_id res chain seq x y z
N MET A 1 -20.58 -9.05 14.61
CA MET A 1 -19.93 -8.85 13.29
C MET A 1 -18.73 -9.78 13.19
N ARG A 2 -18.65 -10.55 12.14
CA ARG A 2 -17.55 -11.49 11.94
C ARG A 2 -16.33 -10.77 11.30
N PRO A 3 -15.09 -11.21 11.57
CA PRO A 3 -13.89 -10.51 11.08
C PRO A 3 -13.85 -10.29 9.56
N TYR A 4 -14.40 -11.19 8.75
CA TYR A 4 -14.41 -11.04 7.30
C TYR A 4 -15.42 -9.98 6.81
N GLU A 5 -16.44 -9.68 7.59
CA GLU A 5 -17.43 -8.64 7.26
C GLU A 5 -16.83 -7.25 7.42
N ILE A 6 -15.90 -7.06 8.35
CA ILE A 6 -15.21 -5.80 8.58
C ILE A 6 -14.43 -5.38 7.34
N ARG A 7 -13.81 -6.34 6.63
CA ARG A 7 -13.05 -6.06 5.41
C ARG A 7 -13.88 -5.48 4.28
N ARG A 8 -15.19 -5.74 4.29
CA ARG A 8 -16.14 -5.27 3.28
C ARG A 8 -16.76 -3.91 3.61
N LEU A 9 -16.52 -3.39 4.80
CA LEU A 9 -17.09 -2.09 5.20
C LEU A 9 -16.52 -0.97 4.32
N PRO A 10 -17.37 -0.03 3.87
CA PRO A 10 -16.95 1.12 3.09
C PRO A 10 -16.34 2.21 3.98
N CYS A 11 -15.24 1.89 4.63
CA CYS A 11 -14.54 2.83 5.52
C CYS A 11 -13.03 2.66 5.37
N THR A 12 -12.27 3.56 5.99
CA THR A 12 -10.81 3.53 5.94
C THR A 12 -10.24 2.30 6.63
N ASP A 13 -9.07 1.84 6.19
CA ASP A 13 -8.39 0.70 6.81
C ASP A 13 -8.06 0.94 8.27
N HIS A 14 -7.79 2.20 8.65
CA HIS A 14 -7.59 2.58 10.05
C HIS A 14 -8.83 2.30 10.91
N LEU A 15 -10.03 2.66 10.43
CA LEU A 15 -11.28 2.35 11.14
C LEU A 15 -11.54 0.85 11.20
N LYS A 16 -11.26 0.12 10.14
CA LYS A 16 -11.36 -1.34 10.13
C LYS A 16 -10.47 -1.98 11.19
N GLU A 17 -9.25 -1.49 11.34
CA GLU A 17 -8.30 -1.97 12.35
C GLU A 17 -8.82 -1.71 13.77
N ILE A 18 -9.38 -0.53 14.02
CA ILE A 18 -9.98 -0.20 15.32
C ILE A 18 -11.15 -1.13 15.64
N VAL A 19 -12.08 -1.33 14.70
CA VAL A 19 -13.21 -2.24 14.87
C VAL A 19 -12.72 -3.68 15.10
N TYR A 20 -11.75 -4.12 14.32
CA TYR A 20 -11.16 -5.45 14.46
C TYR A 20 -10.57 -5.67 15.87
N ARG A 21 -9.88 -4.67 16.39
CA ARG A 21 -9.32 -4.71 17.74
C ARG A 21 -10.41 -4.74 18.82
N CYS A 22 -11.52 -4.03 18.61
CA CYS A 22 -12.64 -3.99 19.55
C CYS A 22 -13.33 -5.36 19.72
N ILE A 23 -13.42 -6.15 18.65
CA ILE A 23 -14.09 -7.46 18.67
C ILE A 23 -13.13 -8.65 18.78
N GLY A 24 -11.83 -8.38 18.79
CA GLY A 24 -10.79 -9.40 18.86
C GLY A 24 -10.61 -10.02 20.24
N GLU A 25 -9.48 -10.67 20.45
CA GLU A 25 -9.13 -11.28 21.74
C GLU A 25 -9.13 -10.25 22.87
N ARG A 26 -9.67 -10.63 24.04
CA ARG A 26 -9.80 -9.74 25.20
C ARG A 26 -8.51 -9.00 25.57
N ARG A 27 -7.36 -9.65 25.48
CA ARG A 27 -6.05 -9.05 25.79
C ARG A 27 -5.64 -7.95 24.81
N LYS A 28 -6.13 -8.00 23.57
CA LYS A 28 -5.79 -7.08 22.50
C LYS A 28 -6.80 -5.95 22.34
N ARG A 29 -7.94 -6.03 23.03
CA ARG A 29 -8.96 -4.98 23.00
C ARG A 29 -8.45 -3.71 23.67
N TYR A 30 -9.07 -2.59 23.32
CA TYR A 30 -8.86 -1.35 24.07
C TYR A 30 -9.31 -1.54 25.51
N GLN A 31 -8.46 -1.14 26.46
CA GLN A 31 -8.73 -1.31 27.88
C GLN A 31 -9.57 -0.18 28.45
N SER A 32 -9.65 0.97 27.76
CA SER A 32 -10.45 2.13 28.13
C SER A 32 -11.00 2.84 26.92
N ALA A 33 -12.08 3.64 27.13
CA ALA A 33 -12.62 4.48 26.08
C ALA A 33 -11.61 5.53 25.61
N ASP A 34 -10.78 6.06 26.51
CA ASP A 34 -9.76 7.05 26.20
C ASP A 34 -8.70 6.50 25.26
N GLU A 35 -8.25 5.27 25.46
CA GLU A 35 -7.32 4.56 24.57
C GLU A 35 -7.91 4.43 23.14
N MET A 36 -9.19 4.08 23.03
CA MET A 36 -9.86 3.97 21.74
C MET A 36 -10.04 5.35 21.07
N ILE A 37 -10.40 6.38 21.83
CA ILE A 37 -10.54 7.75 21.33
C ILE A 37 -9.19 8.25 20.80
N GLU A 38 -8.11 8.00 21.52
CA GLU A 38 -6.76 8.38 21.10
C GLU A 38 -6.37 7.65 19.80
N ALA A 39 -6.68 6.36 19.70
CA ALA A 39 -6.46 5.60 18.47
C ALA A 39 -7.25 6.16 17.27
N LEU A 40 -8.47 6.64 17.49
CA LEU A 40 -9.27 7.30 16.45
C LEU A 40 -8.68 8.65 16.01
N ARG A 41 -8.14 9.43 16.95
CA ARG A 41 -7.56 10.74 16.68
C ARG A 41 -6.17 10.67 16.05
N ASN A 42 -5.40 9.65 16.41
CA ASN A 42 -4.01 9.49 16.01
C ASN A 42 -3.83 8.22 15.17
N PRO A 43 -4.18 8.25 13.87
CA PRO A 43 -3.89 7.12 13.01
C PRO A 43 -2.39 6.82 13.03
N PRO A 44 -1.97 5.54 13.05
CA PRO A 44 -0.57 5.18 13.01
C PRO A 44 0.15 5.87 11.84
N ALA A 45 1.40 6.28 12.04
CA ALA A 45 2.20 6.96 11.03
C ALA A 45 2.29 6.17 9.70
N ALA A 46 2.14 4.85 9.75
CA ALA A 46 2.05 3.98 8.58
C ALA A 46 0.79 4.20 7.74
N LEU A 47 -0.28 4.73 8.34
CA LEU A 47 -1.55 5.07 7.68
C LEU A 47 -1.65 6.57 7.38
N LYS A 48 -0.80 7.40 7.97
CA LYS A 48 -0.54 8.72 7.42
C LYS A 48 0.14 8.45 6.08
N VAL A 49 -0.65 8.41 5.02
CA VAL A 49 -0.15 8.44 3.66
C VAL A 49 0.66 9.72 3.57
N GLY A 50 1.94 9.61 3.91
CA GLY A 50 2.87 10.69 3.64
C GLY A 50 2.76 10.96 2.16
N VAL A 51 2.28 12.14 1.79
CA VAL A 51 2.27 12.53 0.39
C VAL A 51 3.71 12.42 -0.07
N LEU A 52 4.00 11.39 -0.85
CA LEU A 52 5.32 11.19 -1.41
C LEU A 52 5.61 12.39 -2.30
N ARG A 53 6.60 13.19 -1.93
CA ARG A 53 6.90 14.47 -2.59
C ARG A 53 7.93 14.32 -3.70
N ALA A 54 8.74 13.27 -3.66
CA ALA A 54 9.79 13.01 -4.62
C ALA A 54 10.11 11.51 -4.69
N LEU A 55 10.67 11.09 -5.83
CA LEU A 55 11.10 9.70 -6.04
C LEU A 55 12.57 9.45 -5.68
N LYS A 56 13.32 10.48 -5.34
CA LYS A 56 14.75 10.37 -5.02
C LYS A 56 14.97 9.44 -3.82
N GLY A 57 15.82 8.43 -4.00
CA GLY A 57 16.16 7.47 -2.95
C GLY A 57 15.05 6.45 -2.63
N VAL A 58 13.95 6.46 -3.36
CA VAL A 58 12.83 5.56 -3.14
C VAL A 58 13.09 4.20 -3.79
N HIS A 59 12.85 3.13 -3.05
CA HIS A 59 12.86 1.76 -3.58
C HIS A 59 11.50 1.45 -4.19
N LEU A 60 11.45 1.31 -5.51
CA LEU A 60 10.21 1.30 -6.28
C LEU A 60 10.07 0.01 -7.08
N ALA A 61 8.87 -0.56 -7.09
CA ALA A 61 8.50 -1.67 -7.95
C ALA A 61 7.22 -1.33 -8.73
N PHE A 62 7.07 -1.93 -9.89
CA PHE A 62 5.87 -1.77 -10.72
C PHE A 62 5.05 -3.06 -10.73
N THR A 63 3.73 -2.92 -10.70
CA THR A 63 2.79 -4.03 -10.85
C THR A 63 1.66 -3.65 -11.79
N GLY A 64 1.09 -4.65 -12.46
CA GLY A 64 0.01 -4.46 -13.42
C GLY A 64 0.47 -3.94 -14.77
N ILE A 65 -0.51 -3.55 -15.59
CA ILE A 65 -0.27 -3.04 -16.95
C ILE A 65 -0.22 -1.51 -16.90
N LEU A 66 0.89 -0.94 -17.35
CA LEU A 66 1.05 0.50 -17.46
C LEU A 66 0.54 1.00 -18.82
N SER A 67 0.09 2.25 -18.87
CA SER A 67 -0.34 2.89 -20.11
C SER A 67 0.83 3.13 -21.09
N LYS A 68 2.01 3.39 -20.54
CA LYS A 68 3.26 3.48 -21.28
C LYS A 68 4.10 2.21 -21.11
N ARG A 69 5.09 2.02 -21.96
CA ARG A 69 6.01 0.89 -21.86
C ARG A 69 6.70 0.88 -20.50
N ARG A 70 6.81 -0.29 -19.90
CA ARG A 70 7.49 -0.45 -18.60
C ARG A 70 8.92 0.06 -18.63
N SER A 71 9.63 -0.10 -19.74
CA SER A 71 10.99 0.42 -19.93
C SER A 71 11.04 1.95 -19.83
N GLU A 72 10.03 2.66 -20.34
CA GLU A 72 9.93 4.12 -20.20
C GLU A 72 9.69 4.52 -18.74
N ALA A 73 8.81 3.81 -18.05
CA ALA A 73 8.52 4.07 -16.64
C ALA A 73 9.76 3.83 -15.76
N VAL A 74 10.48 2.74 -15.98
CA VAL A 74 11.74 2.45 -15.28
C VAL A 74 12.78 3.54 -15.54
N ARG A 75 12.93 3.98 -16.78
CA ARG A 75 13.87 5.03 -17.17
C ARG A 75 13.51 6.37 -16.50
N ALA A 76 12.22 6.73 -16.50
CA ALA A 76 11.74 7.94 -15.84
C ALA A 76 11.99 7.91 -14.33
N ALA A 77 11.70 6.78 -13.69
CA ALA A 77 11.93 6.59 -12.26
C ALA A 77 13.43 6.70 -11.90
N ARG A 78 14.30 6.08 -12.68
CA ARG A 78 15.76 6.17 -12.49
C ARG A 78 16.28 7.60 -12.66
N ARG A 79 15.77 8.34 -13.64
CA ARG A 79 16.11 9.78 -13.81
C ARG A 79 15.68 10.62 -12.61
N ALA A 80 14.57 10.25 -11.97
CA ALA A 80 14.09 10.91 -10.77
C ALA A 80 14.83 10.45 -9.48
N GLY A 81 15.80 9.55 -9.61
CA GLY A 81 16.63 9.07 -8.51
C GLY A 81 16.07 7.87 -7.73
N ALA A 82 15.06 7.20 -8.26
CA ALA A 82 14.50 5.98 -7.64
C ALA A 82 15.37 4.75 -7.92
N ILE A 83 15.34 3.80 -6.98
CA ILE A 83 15.98 2.49 -7.10
C ILE A 83 14.88 1.49 -7.50
N ILE A 84 15.07 0.82 -8.65
CA ILE A 84 14.04 -0.06 -9.22
C ILE A 84 14.27 -1.51 -8.79
N HIS A 85 13.21 -2.14 -8.30
CA HIS A 85 13.14 -3.57 -8.02
C HIS A 85 12.23 -4.26 -9.03
N SER A 86 12.62 -5.45 -9.48
CA SER A 86 11.84 -6.26 -10.43
C SER A 86 10.54 -6.78 -9.80
N ALA A 87 10.54 -7.01 -8.49
CA ALA A 87 9.40 -7.44 -7.71
C ALA A 87 9.39 -6.78 -6.33
N PRO A 88 8.23 -6.64 -5.68
CA PRO A 88 8.16 -6.16 -4.31
C PRO A 88 9.00 -7.04 -3.37
N SER A 89 9.78 -6.40 -2.52
CA SER A 89 10.64 -7.06 -1.53
C SER A 89 10.60 -6.30 -0.20
N ALA A 90 11.29 -6.84 0.82
CA ALA A 90 11.40 -6.16 2.11
C ALA A 90 12.04 -4.76 2.02
N LYS A 91 12.80 -4.48 0.97
CA LYS A 91 13.42 -3.18 0.72
C LYS A 91 12.51 -2.21 -0.03
N THR A 92 11.45 -2.69 -0.69
CA THR A 92 10.54 -1.86 -1.47
C THR A 92 9.72 -0.96 -0.55
N THR A 93 9.73 0.35 -0.83
CA THR A 93 8.97 1.34 -0.07
C THR A 93 7.78 1.89 -0.85
N VAL A 94 7.82 1.83 -2.17
CA VAL A 94 6.77 2.32 -3.05
C VAL A 94 6.47 1.30 -4.15
N VAL A 95 5.19 1.09 -4.43
CA VAL A 95 4.75 0.28 -5.56
C VAL A 95 3.82 1.12 -6.43
N VAL A 96 4.14 1.18 -7.71
CA VAL A 96 3.27 1.79 -8.72
C VAL A 96 2.34 0.73 -9.26
N ARG A 97 1.05 0.96 -9.06
CA ARG A 97 0.00 0.04 -9.49
C ARG A 97 -0.59 0.49 -10.81
N GLY A 98 -0.36 -0.29 -11.86
CA GLY A 98 -1.03 -0.15 -13.14
C GLY A 98 -2.42 -0.80 -13.14
N ARG A 99 -3.02 -0.94 -14.31
CA ARG A 99 -4.29 -1.66 -14.46
C ARG A 99 -4.10 -3.15 -14.18
N PRO A 100 -5.10 -3.81 -13.57
CA PRO A 100 -5.06 -5.27 -13.39
C PRO A 100 -4.89 -5.98 -14.73
N ASN A 101 -4.06 -7.02 -14.77
CA ASN A 101 -3.95 -7.89 -15.91
C ASN A 101 -5.02 -8.99 -15.81
N PRO A 102 -6.04 -9.04 -16.70
CA PRO A 102 -7.09 -10.04 -16.62
C PRO A 102 -6.58 -11.48 -16.72
N LEU A 103 -5.50 -11.69 -17.47
CA LEU A 103 -4.89 -13.02 -17.65
C LEU A 103 -4.21 -13.53 -16.37
N GLN A 104 -3.62 -12.64 -15.60
CA GLN A 104 -3.00 -12.98 -14.30
C GLN A 104 -4.00 -13.00 -13.15
N ALA A 105 -5.08 -12.24 -13.28
CA ALA A 105 -6.13 -12.16 -12.26
C ALA A 105 -7.20 -13.27 -12.40
N ALA A 106 -7.16 -14.09 -13.45
CA ALA A 106 -8.15 -15.15 -13.68
C ALA A 106 -8.22 -16.11 -12.49
N GLY A 107 -9.34 -16.06 -11.75
CA GLY A 107 -9.59 -16.90 -10.59
C GLY A 107 -8.90 -16.49 -9.29
N LYS A 108 -8.25 -15.32 -9.23
CA LYS A 108 -7.58 -14.80 -8.03
C LYS A 108 -7.94 -13.34 -7.80
N ASP A 109 -8.08 -12.93 -6.54
CA ASP A 109 -8.44 -11.56 -6.15
C ASP A 109 -7.35 -10.54 -6.47
N ALA A 110 -6.11 -10.98 -6.69
CA ALA A 110 -4.98 -10.12 -7.01
C ALA A 110 -3.86 -10.91 -7.68
N GLY A 111 -3.06 -10.24 -8.50
CA GLY A 111 -1.84 -10.81 -9.04
C GLY A 111 -0.80 -11.13 -7.95
N LEU A 112 0.17 -11.99 -8.28
CA LEU A 112 1.20 -12.46 -7.33
C LEU A 112 1.94 -11.32 -6.62
N LYS A 113 2.24 -10.24 -7.33
CA LYS A 113 2.92 -9.06 -6.75
C LYS A 113 2.07 -8.34 -5.70
N LEU A 114 0.76 -8.24 -5.90
CA LEU A 114 -0.15 -7.65 -4.92
C LEU A 114 -0.30 -8.54 -3.69
N MET A 115 -0.30 -9.84 -3.86
CA MET A 115 -0.29 -10.79 -2.73
C MET A 115 0.98 -10.65 -1.91
N GLU A 116 2.13 -10.49 -2.55
CA GLU A 116 3.40 -10.26 -1.87
C GLU A 116 3.41 -8.94 -1.10
N ILE A 117 2.82 -7.87 -1.66
CA ILE A 117 2.65 -6.59 -0.97
C ILE A 117 1.81 -6.76 0.30
N LYS A 118 0.70 -7.46 0.21
CA LYS A 118 -0.15 -7.76 1.37
C LYS A 118 0.61 -8.53 2.44
N ARG A 119 1.39 -9.53 2.03
CA ARG A 119 2.23 -10.31 2.93
C ARG A 119 3.28 -9.45 3.64
N LEU A 120 3.98 -8.59 2.90
CA LEU A 120 4.98 -7.69 3.45
C LEU A 120 4.37 -6.68 4.43
N ARG A 121 3.22 -6.11 4.10
CA ARG A 121 2.48 -5.21 5.01
C ARG A 121 2.06 -5.90 6.30
N THR A 122 1.62 -7.14 6.21
CA THR A 122 1.27 -7.95 7.38
C THR A 122 2.48 -8.17 8.30
N LYS A 123 3.69 -8.25 7.73
CA LYS A 123 4.95 -8.35 8.48
C LYS A 123 5.45 -7.00 9.04
N GLY A 124 4.72 -5.90 8.81
CA GLY A 124 5.07 -4.57 9.32
C GLY A 124 5.88 -3.70 8.35
N HIS A 125 6.10 -4.14 7.12
CA HIS A 125 6.77 -3.31 6.09
C HIS A 125 5.85 -2.19 5.62
N ARG A 126 6.39 -0.98 5.52
CA ARG A 126 5.67 0.19 5.01
C ARG A 126 5.81 0.26 3.51
N ILE A 127 4.72 0.05 2.79
CA ILE A 127 4.68 0.14 1.33
C ILE A 127 3.59 1.12 0.94
N THR A 128 3.98 2.18 0.24
CA THR A 128 3.06 3.17 -0.33
C THR A 128 2.64 2.71 -1.72
N LEU A 129 1.34 2.70 -1.99
CA LEU A 129 0.79 2.41 -3.31
C LEU A 129 0.54 3.72 -4.05
N LEU A 130 1.11 3.84 -5.24
CA LEU A 130 0.84 4.95 -6.16
C LEU A 130 0.06 4.43 -7.37
N ASN A 131 -0.88 5.24 -7.85
CA ASN A 131 -1.43 5.01 -9.19
C ASN A 131 -0.45 5.56 -10.25
N GLU A 132 -0.71 5.22 -11.51
CA GLU A 132 0.16 5.62 -12.61
C GLU A 132 0.21 7.13 -12.80
N THR A 133 -0.91 7.83 -12.64
CA THR A 133 -0.99 9.29 -12.74
C THR A 133 -0.12 9.98 -11.68
N GLN A 134 -0.20 9.52 -10.44
CA GLN A 134 0.63 10.03 -9.35
C GLN A 134 2.11 9.77 -9.62
N PHE A 135 2.46 8.59 -10.13
CA PHE A 135 3.83 8.25 -10.49
C PHE A 135 4.39 9.20 -11.55
N TRP A 136 3.67 9.41 -12.66
CA TRP A 136 4.14 10.29 -13.73
C TRP A 136 4.28 11.75 -13.28
N ARG A 137 3.39 12.20 -12.41
CA ARG A 137 3.50 13.53 -11.80
C ARG A 137 4.77 13.70 -10.99
N LEU A 138 5.14 12.68 -10.19
CA LEU A 138 6.36 12.70 -9.40
C LEU A 138 7.62 12.54 -10.26
N ALA A 139 7.58 11.69 -11.28
CA ALA A 139 8.69 11.48 -12.19
C ALA A 139 9.00 12.71 -13.05
N ALA A 140 8.01 13.57 -13.30
CA ALA A 140 8.18 14.82 -14.03
C ALA A 140 8.80 15.94 -13.16
N LYS A 141 8.77 15.82 -11.85
CA LYS A 141 9.43 16.78 -10.95
C LYS A 141 10.94 16.56 -10.99
N ARG A 142 11.64 17.61 -11.30
CA ARG A 142 13.12 17.65 -11.23
C ARG A 142 13.59 18.22 -9.90
#